data_10f1e09d0df0f9d05f2600651e4ae2ee
#
_entry.id   10f1e09d0df0f9d05f2600651e4ae2ee
#
_cell.length_a   1.000
_cell.length_b   1.000
_cell.length_c   1.000
_cell.angle_alpha   90.00
_cell.angle_beta   90.00
_cell.angle_gamma   90.00
#
_symmetry.space_group_name_H-M   'P 1'
#
loop_
_entity.id
_entity.type
_entity.pdbx_description
1 polymer ?
#
loop_
_entity_poly.entity_id
_entity_poly.type
_entity_poly.pdbx_seq_one_letter_code
_entity_poly.pdbx_strand_id
1 'polypeptide(L)'
;MRLDAGKKVFYKTMPAVVLREGTVVSEDGQTIVMGVEGERDIAEGQQLMISSDGNQYFAEVVALDKGKVTLRKTWSNSRAYFRIEDVVPLLARKVMGREGLCVSRSFPFSDIALPGGEETPAMDVDPRLWRMLVNIHTMLGMILERLDMETEGFLKAEKTQVNMSATGMRFRSKDRFEVGDTLEIKMLLPARPPFGVILYGGVIRADDAGNGETEIALRFDEMSEELRNEIVQYSLLRQREIIRKSRE
;
A
#
# COMPACT_ATOMS: atom_id res chain seq x y z
N MET A 1 5.93 1.41 23.91
CA MET A 1 7.20 0.70 23.62
C MET A 1 8.20 1.77 23.19
N ARG A 2 9.38 1.77 23.76
CA ARG A 2 10.44 2.76 23.51
C ARG A 2 11.54 2.12 22.66
N LEU A 3 12.14 2.92 21.78
CA LEU A 3 13.34 2.53 21.07
C LEU A 3 14.56 2.86 21.95
N ASP A 4 15.35 1.86 22.28
CA ASP A 4 16.51 2.06 23.12
C ASP A 4 17.62 2.84 22.37
N ALA A 5 18.32 3.71 23.08
CA ALA A 5 19.49 4.41 22.53
C ALA A 5 20.57 3.41 22.10
N GLY A 6 21.21 3.66 20.95
CA GLY A 6 22.20 2.77 20.33
C GLY A 6 21.61 1.65 19.47
N LYS A 7 20.27 1.51 19.40
CA LYS A 7 19.63 0.49 18.60
C LYS A 7 19.69 0.82 17.10
N LYS A 8 20.07 -0.16 16.30
CA LYS A 8 19.98 -0.08 14.85
C LYS A 8 18.56 -0.24 14.40
N VAL A 9 18.12 0.63 13.50
CA VAL A 9 16.79 0.65 12.92
C VAL A 9 16.90 0.80 11.41
N PHE A 10 15.93 0.28 10.70
CA PHE A 10 15.79 0.54 9.27
C PHE A 10 14.81 1.67 9.05
N TYR A 11 15.15 2.58 8.14
CA TYR A 11 14.25 3.66 7.78
C TYR A 11 14.16 3.84 6.27
N LYS A 12 13.06 4.39 5.82
CA LYS A 12 12.89 4.84 4.44
C LYS A 12 12.17 6.20 4.42
N THR A 13 12.61 7.05 3.50
CA THR A 13 11.93 8.30 3.19
C THR A 13 10.71 8.01 2.31
N MET A 14 9.59 8.66 2.57
CA MET A 14 8.40 8.49 1.74
C MET A 14 8.40 9.55 0.63
N PRO A 15 8.17 9.20 -0.63
CA PRO A 15 7.70 7.91 -1.19
C PRO A 15 8.79 6.93 -1.63
N ALA A 16 10.07 7.17 -1.33
CA ALA A 16 11.17 6.32 -1.78
C ALA A 16 11.08 4.88 -1.21
N VAL A 17 11.50 3.91 -2.01
CA VAL A 17 11.43 2.47 -1.66
C VAL A 17 12.71 1.99 -0.97
N VAL A 18 13.79 2.77 -1.03
CA VAL A 18 15.11 2.34 -0.53
C VAL A 18 15.13 2.32 0.99
N LEU A 19 15.36 1.13 1.54
CA LEU A 19 15.55 0.92 2.98
C LEU A 19 17.00 1.28 3.34
N ARG A 20 17.17 2.08 4.38
CA ARG A 20 18.49 2.53 4.89
C ARG A 20 18.62 2.19 6.36
N GLU A 21 19.85 2.04 6.82
CA GLU A 21 20.15 1.79 8.23
C GLU A 21 20.39 3.11 8.96
N GLY A 22 19.86 3.22 10.17
CA GLY A 22 20.10 4.34 11.09
C GLY A 22 20.25 3.86 12.50
N THR A 23 20.77 4.72 13.39
CA THR A 23 20.96 4.38 14.81
C THR A 23 20.16 5.35 15.67
N VAL A 24 19.35 4.83 16.57
CA VAL A 24 18.61 5.64 17.53
C VAL A 24 19.58 6.28 18.52
N VAL A 25 19.57 7.61 18.61
CA VAL A 25 20.40 8.36 19.58
C VAL A 25 19.62 8.56 20.88
N SER A 26 18.36 8.96 20.76
CA SER A 26 17.47 9.13 21.92
C SER A 26 16.00 9.07 21.48
N GLU A 27 15.14 8.71 22.41
CA GLU A 27 13.70 8.74 22.24
C GLU A 27 13.04 9.37 23.45
N ASP A 28 12.19 10.36 23.21
CA ASP A 28 11.40 11.05 24.21
C ASP A 28 9.92 11.00 23.80
N GLY A 29 9.23 9.91 24.17
CA GLY A 29 7.80 9.71 23.96
C GLY A 29 7.24 10.11 22.58
N GLN A 30 7.37 11.38 22.19
CA GLN A 30 6.91 11.93 20.90
C GLN A 30 8.05 12.21 19.90
N THR A 31 9.29 12.25 20.36
CA THR A 31 10.43 12.64 19.54
C THR A 31 11.44 11.51 19.48
N ILE A 32 11.99 11.23 18.29
CA ILE A 32 13.08 10.30 18.06
C ILE A 32 14.24 11.10 17.47
N VAL A 33 15.42 10.99 18.06
CA VAL A 33 16.66 11.48 17.44
C VAL A 33 17.41 10.27 16.89
N MET A 34 17.71 10.31 15.60
CA MET A 34 18.35 9.19 14.89
C MET A 34 19.59 9.69 14.17
N GLY A 35 20.68 8.95 14.29
CA GLY A 35 21.88 9.11 13.46
C GLY A 35 21.66 8.46 12.10
N VAL A 36 21.96 9.15 11.03
CA VAL A 36 21.81 8.68 9.65
C VAL A 36 23.11 8.87 8.88
N GLU A 37 23.47 7.91 8.04
CA GLU A 37 24.56 8.05 7.07
C GLU A 37 23.99 8.53 5.74
N GLY A 38 24.40 9.71 5.26
CA GLY A 38 23.98 10.27 3.97
C GLY A 38 22.71 11.12 4.02
N GLU A 39 22.82 12.32 4.59
CA GLU A 39 21.73 13.31 4.75
C GLU A 39 21.08 13.82 3.44
N ARG A 40 21.68 13.57 2.28
CA ARG A 40 21.36 14.26 1.01
C ARG A 40 19.92 14.10 0.53
N ASP A 41 19.20 13.10 1.04
CA ASP A 41 17.85 12.77 0.57
C ASP A 41 16.78 12.93 1.67
N ILE A 42 17.10 13.58 2.78
CA ILE A 42 16.16 13.82 3.87
C ILE A 42 15.96 15.33 3.98
N ALA A 43 14.70 15.77 3.99
CA ALA A 43 14.32 17.17 4.13
C ALA A 43 13.37 17.39 5.32
N GLU A 44 13.38 18.60 5.90
CA GLU A 44 12.41 18.97 6.93
C GLU A 44 10.98 18.91 6.39
N GLY A 45 10.06 18.46 7.20
CA GLY A 45 8.67 18.19 6.83
C GLY A 45 8.45 16.86 6.09
N GLN A 46 9.52 16.15 5.72
CA GLN A 46 9.41 14.84 5.08
C GLN A 46 8.99 13.77 6.07
N GLN A 47 8.20 12.80 5.60
CA GLN A 47 7.83 11.66 6.41
C GLN A 47 8.80 10.50 6.22
N LEU A 48 9.19 9.90 7.34
CA LEU A 48 9.98 8.68 7.41
C LEU A 48 9.15 7.56 8.02
N MET A 49 9.35 6.36 7.49
CA MET A 49 8.95 5.14 8.15
C MET A 49 10.19 4.51 8.78
N ILE A 50 10.13 4.24 10.07
CA ILE A 50 11.19 3.56 10.83
C ILE A 50 10.69 2.18 11.19
N SER A 51 11.48 1.15 10.93
CA SER A 51 11.19 -0.24 11.29
C SER A 51 12.20 -0.75 12.30
N SER A 52 11.69 -1.33 13.38
CA SER A 52 12.51 -1.97 14.43
C SER A 52 11.75 -3.12 15.07
N ASP A 53 12.36 -4.31 15.12
CA ASP A 53 11.78 -5.54 15.72
C ASP A 53 10.35 -5.84 15.29
N GLY A 54 10.07 -5.71 13.99
CA GLY A 54 8.73 -5.95 13.45
C GLY A 54 7.70 -4.84 13.73
N ASN A 55 8.10 -3.76 14.41
CA ASN A 55 7.26 -2.59 14.63
C ASN A 55 7.64 -1.48 13.65
N GLN A 56 6.64 -0.74 13.21
CA GLN A 56 6.82 0.40 12.30
C GLN A 56 6.35 1.69 12.98
N TYR A 57 7.15 2.73 12.82
CA TYR A 57 6.90 4.07 13.33
C TYR A 57 6.88 5.03 12.15
N PHE A 58 5.89 5.87 12.11
CA PHE A 58 5.84 6.97 11.16
C PHE A 58 6.19 8.26 11.89
N ALA A 59 7.12 8.99 11.33
CA ALA A 59 7.60 10.22 11.93
C ALA A 59 7.87 11.27 10.86
N GLU A 60 7.67 12.53 11.23
CA GLU A 60 7.96 13.70 10.41
C GLU A 60 9.31 14.27 10.82
N VAL A 61 10.14 14.61 9.85
CA VAL A 61 11.42 15.28 10.06
C VAL A 61 11.17 16.70 10.55
N VAL A 62 11.59 17.00 11.76
CA VAL A 62 11.43 18.33 12.39
C VAL A 62 12.71 19.16 12.24
N ALA A 63 13.87 18.53 12.33
CA ALA A 63 15.16 19.20 12.19
C ALA A 63 16.24 18.24 11.70
N LEU A 64 17.22 18.78 10.99
CA LEU A 64 18.42 18.09 10.52
C LEU A 64 19.64 18.79 11.09
N ASP A 65 20.52 18.07 11.76
CA ASP A 65 21.77 18.62 12.30
C ASP A 65 22.90 17.59 12.22
N LYS A 66 23.89 17.84 11.38
CA LYS A 66 25.20 17.14 11.27
C LYS A 66 25.11 15.60 11.43
N GLY A 67 24.36 14.93 10.58
CA GLY A 67 24.19 13.47 10.61
C GLY A 67 23.16 12.98 11.63
N LYS A 68 22.40 13.89 12.25
CA LYS A 68 21.30 13.55 13.13
C LYS A 68 19.99 14.12 12.58
N VAL A 69 18.98 13.29 12.60
CA VAL A 69 17.63 13.67 12.21
C VAL A 69 16.74 13.64 13.44
N THR A 70 16.13 14.77 13.75
CA THR A 70 15.10 14.85 14.79
C THR A 70 13.75 14.63 14.17
N LEU A 71 13.05 13.64 14.67
CA LEU A 71 11.81 13.12 14.15
C LEU A 71 10.71 13.29 15.18
N ARG A 72 9.59 13.87 14.80
CA ARG A 72 8.37 13.87 15.60
C ARG A 72 7.51 12.67 15.20
N LYS A 73 7.22 11.79 16.14
CA LYS A 73 6.29 10.68 15.90
C LYS A 73 4.93 11.25 15.52
N THR A 74 4.50 10.99 14.30
CA THR A 74 3.15 11.32 13.85
C THR A 74 2.19 10.22 14.24
N TRP A 75 2.71 9.02 14.37
CA TRP A 75 1.92 7.86 14.77
C TRP A 75 2.83 6.69 15.21
N SER A 76 2.53 6.08 16.35
CA SER A 76 3.12 4.83 16.80
C SER A 76 2.01 3.82 17.06
N ASN A 77 2.05 2.68 16.42
CA ASN A 77 1.10 1.62 16.68
C ASN A 77 1.85 0.34 17.06
N SER A 78 1.35 -0.37 18.04
CA SER A 78 1.69 -1.76 18.30
C SER A 78 1.28 -2.72 17.16
N ARG A 79 0.67 -2.20 16.10
CA ARG A 79 0.30 -2.91 14.88
C ARG A 79 1.34 -2.64 13.81
N ALA A 80 1.78 -3.68 13.13
CA ALA A 80 2.83 -3.61 12.11
C ALA A 80 2.53 -2.65 10.93
N TYR A 81 1.25 -2.31 10.68
CA TYR A 81 0.83 -1.48 9.55
C TYR A 81 -0.29 -0.52 9.91
N PHE A 82 -0.26 0.66 9.29
CA PHE A 82 -1.31 1.66 9.38
C PHE A 82 -2.64 1.14 8.79
N ARG A 83 -3.76 1.57 9.36
CA ARG A 83 -5.10 1.27 8.87
C ARG A 83 -5.76 2.53 8.33
N ILE A 84 -6.48 2.35 7.23
CA ILE A 84 -7.26 3.42 6.62
C ILE A 84 -8.71 2.98 6.47
N GLU A 85 -9.61 3.92 6.72
CA GLU A 85 -11.03 3.79 6.36
C GLU A 85 -11.26 4.43 5.00
N ASP A 86 -11.82 3.67 4.08
CA ASP A 86 -12.14 4.15 2.74
C ASP A 86 -13.38 3.46 2.19
N VAL A 87 -13.88 3.95 1.06
CA VAL A 87 -14.97 3.33 0.29
C VAL A 87 -14.41 2.91 -1.06
N VAL A 88 -14.30 1.62 -1.26
CA VAL A 88 -13.71 1.03 -2.47
C VAL A 88 -14.67 0.03 -3.12
N PRO A 89 -14.65 -0.13 -4.44
CA PRO A 89 -15.28 -1.27 -5.10
C PRO A 89 -14.65 -2.56 -4.59
N LEU A 90 -15.45 -3.45 -4.01
CA LEU A 90 -15.01 -4.69 -3.39
C LEU A 90 -15.94 -5.85 -3.79
N LEU A 91 -15.34 -6.97 -4.11
CA LEU A 91 -16.01 -8.26 -4.28
C LEU A 91 -15.30 -9.28 -3.39
N ALA A 92 -16.03 -9.92 -2.49
CA ALA A 92 -15.55 -10.99 -1.65
C ALA A 92 -16.17 -12.32 -2.06
N ARG A 93 -15.39 -13.37 -2.12
CA ARG A 93 -15.86 -14.70 -2.49
C ARG A 93 -15.16 -15.76 -1.64
N LYS A 94 -15.93 -16.73 -1.12
CA LYS A 94 -15.37 -17.90 -0.44
C LYS A 94 -14.66 -18.80 -1.43
N VAL A 95 -13.44 -19.17 -1.12
CA VAL A 95 -12.64 -20.13 -1.90
C VAL A 95 -12.87 -21.51 -1.33
N MET A 96 -13.46 -22.40 -2.13
CA MET A 96 -13.68 -23.79 -1.76
C MET A 96 -12.46 -24.63 -2.19
N GLY A 97 -11.74 -25.15 -1.20
CA GLY A 97 -10.57 -26.01 -1.42
C GLY A 97 -9.26 -25.24 -1.60
N ARG A 98 -8.20 -25.69 -0.93
CA ARG A 98 -6.83 -25.16 -1.09
C ARG A 98 -6.10 -25.74 -2.32
N GLU A 99 -6.81 -26.22 -3.29
CA GLU A 99 -6.24 -26.82 -4.51
C GLU A 99 -5.94 -25.75 -5.55
N GLY A 100 -4.88 -25.04 -5.34
CA GLY A 100 -4.33 -24.03 -6.22
C GLY A 100 -3.58 -22.99 -5.41
N LEU A 101 -2.44 -22.56 -5.90
CA LEU A 101 -1.70 -21.42 -5.32
C LEU A 101 -2.60 -20.18 -5.39
N CYS A 102 -3.26 -19.87 -4.27
CA CYS A 102 -3.96 -18.58 -4.11
C CYS A 102 -2.91 -17.49 -3.99
N VAL A 103 -2.45 -16.97 -5.11
CA VAL A 103 -1.41 -15.94 -5.17
C VAL A 103 -2.07 -14.58 -5.25
N SER A 104 -1.84 -13.77 -4.22
CA SER A 104 -2.24 -12.36 -4.22
C SER A 104 -1.47 -11.61 -5.31
N ARG A 105 -2.16 -10.75 -6.07
CA ARG A 105 -1.57 -9.99 -7.19
C ARG A 105 -2.20 -8.63 -7.37
N SER A 106 -1.45 -7.71 -7.96
CA SER A 106 -1.95 -6.40 -8.39
C SER A 106 -2.08 -6.32 -9.91
N PHE A 107 -2.94 -5.39 -10.34
CA PHE A 107 -3.15 -5.00 -11.73
C PHE A 107 -2.86 -3.50 -11.82
N PRO A 108 -1.59 -3.11 -11.95
CA PRO A 108 -1.23 -1.70 -12.06
C PRO A 108 -1.67 -1.15 -13.42
N PHE A 109 -2.40 -0.05 -13.42
CA PHE A 109 -2.81 0.64 -14.67
C PHE A 109 -1.64 1.31 -15.41
N SER A 110 -0.42 1.20 -14.94
CA SER A 110 0.69 2.01 -15.44
C SER A 110 1.96 1.26 -15.82
N ASP A 111 2.06 -0.04 -15.56
CA ASP A 111 3.25 -0.80 -15.94
C ASP A 111 3.16 -1.37 -17.37
N ILE A 112 2.61 -0.58 -18.29
CA ILE A 112 2.94 -0.81 -19.70
C ILE A 112 4.36 -0.31 -19.85
N ALA A 113 5.32 -1.16 -19.43
CA ALA A 113 6.71 -0.93 -19.72
C ALA A 113 6.84 -0.72 -21.21
N LEU A 114 7.25 0.46 -21.63
CA LEU A 114 7.68 0.66 -23.01
C LEU A 114 8.70 -0.43 -23.30
N PRO A 115 8.55 -1.21 -24.39
CA PRO A 115 9.56 -2.17 -24.78
C PRO A 115 10.87 -1.42 -24.94
N GLY A 116 11.82 -1.70 -24.02
CA GLY A 116 13.15 -1.12 -24.14
C GLY A 116 13.47 0.06 -23.24
N GLY A 117 12.84 0.26 -22.04
CA GLY A 117 13.27 1.33 -21.12
C GLY A 117 13.58 2.63 -21.87
N GLU A 118 14.14 3.65 -21.38
CA GLU A 118 14.47 4.92 -22.05
C GLU A 118 15.31 4.83 -23.35
N GLU A 119 15.19 3.74 -24.11
CA GLU A 119 15.84 3.60 -25.41
C GLU A 119 15.24 4.60 -26.39
N THR A 120 16.00 5.66 -26.59
CA THR A 120 15.83 6.51 -27.77
C THR A 120 15.83 5.60 -29.00
N PRO A 121 14.85 5.78 -29.92
CA PRO A 121 14.80 4.95 -31.12
C PRO A 121 16.14 4.96 -31.81
N ALA A 122 16.58 3.80 -32.37
CA ALA A 122 17.74 3.71 -33.24
C ALA A 122 17.64 4.82 -34.28
N MET A 123 18.73 5.49 -34.58
CA MET A 123 18.89 6.83 -35.17
C MET A 123 18.08 7.21 -36.42
N ASP A 124 17.13 6.42 -36.91
CA ASP A 124 16.43 6.64 -38.19
C ASP A 124 14.88 6.67 -38.10
N VAL A 125 14.30 6.80 -36.91
CA VAL A 125 12.83 6.86 -36.78
C VAL A 125 12.39 8.31 -36.57
N ASP A 126 11.44 8.77 -37.40
CA ASP A 126 10.82 10.09 -37.20
C ASP A 126 10.26 10.22 -35.75
N PRO A 127 10.65 11.25 -34.99
CA PRO A 127 10.19 11.45 -33.61
C PRO A 127 8.66 11.54 -33.47
N ARG A 128 7.95 11.96 -34.50
CA ARG A 128 6.48 12.00 -34.53
C ARG A 128 5.90 10.60 -34.61
N LEU A 129 6.49 9.76 -35.51
CA LEU A 129 6.09 8.36 -35.64
C LEU A 129 6.37 7.59 -34.37
N TRP A 130 7.55 7.77 -33.77
CA TRP A 130 7.88 7.14 -32.46
C TRP A 130 6.87 7.50 -31.37
N ARG A 131 6.54 8.78 -31.21
CA ARG A 131 5.55 9.24 -30.23
C ARG A 131 4.17 8.63 -30.49
N MET A 132 3.78 8.52 -31.74
CA MET A 132 2.51 7.90 -32.12
C MET A 132 2.49 6.40 -31.77
N LEU A 133 3.58 5.68 -32.04
CA LEU A 133 3.71 4.26 -31.68
C LEU A 133 3.66 4.07 -30.15
N VAL A 134 4.36 4.90 -29.38
CA VAL A 134 4.31 4.90 -27.92
C VAL A 134 2.87 5.13 -27.42
N ASN A 135 2.17 6.12 -27.99
CA ASN A 135 0.78 6.38 -27.60
C ASN A 135 -0.14 5.20 -27.92
N ILE A 136 0.00 4.58 -29.09
CA ILE A 136 -0.79 3.40 -29.49
C ILE A 136 -0.48 2.23 -28.56
N HIS A 137 0.79 1.97 -28.26
CA HIS A 137 1.20 0.92 -27.35
C HIS A 137 0.59 1.13 -25.94
N THR A 138 0.67 2.35 -25.42
CA THR A 138 0.06 2.73 -24.14
C THR A 138 -1.46 2.51 -24.17
N MET A 139 -2.15 2.95 -25.22
CA MET A 139 -3.60 2.74 -25.34
C MET A 139 -3.97 1.27 -25.42
N LEU A 140 -3.22 0.46 -26.18
CA LEU A 140 -3.46 -0.98 -26.27
C LEU A 140 -3.28 -1.68 -24.90
N GLY A 141 -2.25 -1.32 -24.18
CA GLY A 141 -2.04 -1.86 -22.86
C GLY A 141 -3.18 -1.49 -21.88
N MET A 142 -3.63 -0.23 -21.88
CA MET A 142 -4.78 0.19 -21.07
C MET A 142 -6.07 -0.59 -21.43
N ILE A 143 -6.26 -0.93 -22.69
CA ILE A 143 -7.39 -1.74 -23.16
C ILE A 143 -7.25 -3.18 -22.65
N LEU A 144 -6.07 -3.78 -22.77
CA LEU A 144 -5.81 -5.14 -22.29
C LEU A 144 -6.02 -5.25 -20.78
N GLU A 145 -5.47 -4.33 -20.00
CA GLU A 145 -5.68 -4.29 -18.54
C GLU A 145 -7.17 -4.17 -18.18
N ARG A 146 -7.90 -3.35 -18.92
CA ARG A 146 -9.35 -3.22 -18.71
C ARG A 146 -10.08 -4.53 -18.99
N LEU A 147 -9.71 -5.24 -20.06
CA LEU A 147 -10.28 -6.54 -20.41
C LEU A 147 -9.94 -7.59 -19.34
N ASP A 148 -8.71 -7.59 -18.84
CA ASP A 148 -8.29 -8.49 -17.76
C ASP A 148 -9.08 -8.23 -16.49
N MET A 149 -9.25 -6.96 -16.10
CA MET A 149 -10.08 -6.59 -14.94
C MET A 149 -11.55 -6.99 -15.13
N GLU A 150 -12.10 -6.86 -16.34
CA GLU A 150 -13.45 -7.31 -16.66
C GLU A 150 -13.57 -8.83 -16.53
N THR A 151 -12.63 -9.56 -17.11
CA THR A 151 -12.55 -11.03 -17.04
C THR A 151 -12.42 -11.52 -15.60
N GLU A 152 -11.64 -10.83 -14.78
CA GLU A 152 -11.50 -11.12 -13.36
C GLU A 152 -12.73 -10.71 -12.53
N GLY A 153 -13.70 -10.01 -13.11
CA GLY A 153 -14.96 -9.67 -12.48
C GLY A 153 -14.93 -8.43 -11.60
N PHE A 154 -13.92 -7.57 -11.70
CA PHE A 154 -13.86 -6.30 -10.94
C PHE A 154 -15.05 -5.37 -11.21
N LEU A 155 -15.68 -5.47 -12.39
CA LEU A 155 -16.88 -4.70 -12.72
C LEU A 155 -18.12 -5.06 -11.88
N LYS A 156 -18.12 -6.22 -11.21
CA LYS A 156 -19.18 -6.64 -10.29
C LYS A 156 -18.95 -6.16 -8.86
N ALA A 157 -17.82 -5.51 -8.59
CA ALA A 157 -17.46 -5.04 -7.27
C ALA A 157 -18.35 -3.86 -6.87
N GLU A 158 -18.98 -3.95 -5.71
CA GLU A 158 -19.83 -2.91 -5.14
C GLU A 158 -19.02 -1.98 -4.23
N LYS A 159 -19.38 -0.70 -4.19
CA LYS A 159 -18.75 0.27 -3.28
C LYS A 159 -19.02 -0.15 -1.84
N THR A 160 -17.97 -0.54 -1.15
CA THR A 160 -18.03 -1.06 0.22
C THR A 160 -17.12 -0.26 1.12
N GLN A 161 -17.62 0.09 2.30
CA GLN A 161 -16.78 0.71 3.34
C GLN A 161 -15.83 -0.33 3.91
N VAL A 162 -14.54 -0.03 3.86
CA VAL A 162 -13.48 -0.91 4.33
C VAL A 162 -12.60 -0.19 5.35
N ASN A 163 -12.07 -0.96 6.30
CA ASN A 163 -10.97 -0.55 7.16
C ASN A 163 -9.82 -1.50 6.89
N MET A 164 -8.78 -1.06 6.17
CA MET A 164 -7.75 -1.92 5.64
C MET A 164 -6.33 -1.49 6.05
N SER A 165 -5.43 -2.45 6.05
CA SER A 165 -3.98 -2.30 6.22
C SER A 165 -3.27 -3.32 5.34
N ALA A 166 -1.93 -3.29 5.29
CA ALA A 166 -1.15 -4.28 4.54
C ALA A 166 -1.18 -5.72 5.10
N THR A 167 -1.84 -5.96 6.24
CA THR A 167 -1.93 -7.31 6.86
C THR A 167 -3.33 -7.85 6.95
N GLY A 168 -4.34 -7.05 6.61
CA GLY A 168 -5.72 -7.48 6.70
C GLY A 168 -6.70 -6.33 6.59
N MET A 169 -7.95 -6.66 6.56
CA MET A 169 -9.02 -5.69 6.41
C MET A 169 -10.28 -6.08 7.20
N ARG A 170 -11.16 -5.10 7.32
CA ARG A 170 -12.51 -5.27 7.84
C ARG A 170 -13.50 -4.60 6.90
N PHE A 171 -14.61 -5.27 6.62
CA PHE A 171 -15.69 -4.77 5.78
C PHE A 171 -17.03 -5.38 6.19
N ARG A 172 -18.12 -4.83 5.69
CA ARG A 172 -19.46 -5.39 5.88
C ARG A 172 -19.90 -6.12 4.62
N SER A 173 -20.58 -7.25 4.81
CA SER A 173 -21.10 -8.08 3.73
C SER A 173 -22.50 -8.57 4.05
N LYS A 174 -23.33 -8.70 2.99
CA LYS A 174 -24.60 -9.42 3.07
C LYS A 174 -24.41 -10.93 2.94
N ASP A 175 -23.30 -11.35 2.32
CA ASP A 175 -22.92 -12.76 2.26
C ASP A 175 -22.42 -13.20 3.62
N ARG A 176 -22.76 -14.43 3.98
CA ARG A 176 -22.35 -15.04 5.24
C ARG A 176 -21.02 -15.76 5.07
N PHE A 177 -20.07 -15.30 5.85
CA PHE A 177 -18.75 -15.94 5.98
C PHE A 177 -18.53 -16.35 7.43
N GLU A 178 -17.84 -17.46 7.64
CA GLU A 178 -17.56 -18.00 8.95
C GLU A 178 -16.07 -17.88 9.31
N VAL A 179 -15.76 -17.85 10.59
CA VAL A 179 -14.38 -17.86 11.06
C VAL A 179 -13.68 -19.11 10.56
N GLY A 180 -12.52 -18.95 9.94
CA GLY A 180 -11.76 -20.02 9.29
C GLY A 180 -12.01 -20.14 7.79
N ASP A 181 -13.00 -19.46 7.22
CA ASP A 181 -13.17 -19.41 5.76
C ASP A 181 -11.99 -18.68 5.12
N THR A 182 -11.55 -19.16 3.97
CA THR A 182 -10.61 -18.43 3.10
C THR A 182 -11.40 -17.66 2.06
N LEU A 183 -11.12 -16.36 1.96
CA LEU A 183 -11.78 -15.47 0.99
C LEU A 183 -10.79 -15.01 -0.07
N GLU A 184 -11.29 -14.92 -1.29
CA GLU A 184 -10.72 -14.13 -2.37
C GLU A 184 -11.37 -12.75 -2.32
N ILE A 185 -10.55 -11.72 -2.23
CA ILE A 185 -10.98 -10.32 -2.19
C ILE A 185 -10.46 -9.62 -3.42
N LYS A 186 -11.36 -9.12 -4.25
CA LYS A 186 -11.05 -8.27 -5.40
C LYS A 186 -11.42 -6.85 -5.05
N MET A 187 -10.46 -5.93 -5.13
CA MET A 187 -10.67 -4.52 -4.83
C MET A 187 -10.08 -3.64 -5.91
N LEU A 188 -10.79 -2.56 -6.22
CA LEU A 188 -10.26 -1.48 -7.05
C LEU A 188 -9.89 -0.32 -6.13
N LEU A 189 -8.59 -0.07 -5.98
CA LEU A 189 -8.07 0.98 -5.12
C LEU A 189 -8.03 2.30 -5.90
N PRO A 190 -8.74 3.36 -5.42
CA PRO A 190 -8.85 4.63 -6.13
C PRO A 190 -7.60 5.49 -5.96
N ALA A 191 -6.46 4.98 -6.38
CA ALA A 191 -5.20 5.71 -6.50
C ALA A 191 -5.16 6.52 -7.81
N ARG A 192 -4.02 7.12 -8.12
CA ARG A 192 -3.78 7.82 -9.39
C ARG A 192 -2.45 7.34 -9.98
N PRO A 193 -2.51 6.47 -10.98
CA PRO A 193 -3.69 5.80 -11.57
C PRO A 193 -4.37 4.82 -10.59
N PRO A 194 -5.66 4.48 -10.78
CA PRO A 194 -6.31 3.44 -9.99
C PRO A 194 -5.69 2.08 -10.32
N PHE A 195 -5.68 1.15 -9.36
CA PHE A 195 -5.20 -0.21 -9.60
C PHE A 195 -6.08 -1.26 -8.92
N GLY A 196 -6.19 -2.41 -9.56
CA GLY A 196 -6.89 -3.55 -9.04
C GLY A 196 -5.97 -4.44 -8.18
N VAL A 197 -6.52 -5.05 -7.14
CA VAL A 197 -5.81 -6.07 -6.36
C VAL A 197 -6.70 -7.29 -6.13
N ILE A 198 -6.11 -8.47 -6.23
CA ILE A 198 -6.69 -9.72 -5.77
C ILE A 198 -5.88 -10.17 -4.57
N LEU A 199 -6.55 -10.29 -3.43
CA LEU A 199 -5.94 -10.69 -2.16
C LEU A 199 -6.65 -11.92 -1.64
N TYR A 200 -5.92 -12.79 -0.98
CA TYR A 200 -6.45 -13.94 -0.27
C TYR A 200 -6.23 -13.76 1.23
N GLY A 201 -7.16 -14.29 2.03
CA GLY A 201 -7.02 -14.21 3.47
C GLY A 201 -8.06 -15.02 4.23
N GLY A 202 -7.69 -15.40 5.44
CA GLY A 202 -8.55 -16.13 6.36
C GLY A 202 -9.42 -15.21 7.20
N VAL A 203 -10.70 -15.54 7.32
CA VAL A 203 -11.62 -14.86 8.23
C VAL A 203 -11.23 -15.15 9.67
N ILE A 204 -10.91 -14.11 10.42
CA ILE A 204 -10.53 -14.20 11.84
C ILE A 204 -11.64 -13.77 12.78
N ARG A 205 -12.65 -13.07 12.28
CA ARG A 205 -13.83 -12.62 13.03
C ARG A 205 -15.00 -12.37 12.08
N ALA A 206 -16.20 -12.78 12.50
CA ALA A 206 -17.45 -12.52 11.81
C ALA A 206 -18.50 -12.19 12.87
N ASP A 207 -18.92 -10.93 12.94
CA ASP A 207 -19.87 -10.42 13.91
C ASP A 207 -21.14 -9.93 13.21
N ASP A 208 -22.29 -10.12 13.82
CA ASP A 208 -23.53 -9.55 13.30
C ASP A 208 -23.46 -8.02 13.38
N ALA A 209 -23.58 -7.36 12.25
CA ALA A 209 -23.58 -5.89 12.15
C ALA A 209 -24.99 -5.31 12.21
N GLY A 210 -26.03 -6.15 12.31
CA GLY A 210 -27.44 -5.76 12.20
C GLY A 210 -27.88 -5.59 10.74
N ASN A 211 -29.18 -5.44 10.54
CA ASN A 211 -29.80 -5.27 9.21
C ASN A 211 -29.51 -6.40 8.20
N GLY A 212 -29.16 -7.59 8.68
CA GLY A 212 -28.82 -8.73 7.83
C GLY A 212 -27.42 -8.67 7.23
N GLU A 213 -26.57 -7.79 7.72
CA GLU A 213 -25.16 -7.69 7.34
C GLU A 213 -24.25 -8.28 8.44
N THR A 214 -23.12 -8.80 8.01
CA THR A 214 -22.06 -9.33 8.90
C THR A 214 -20.82 -8.47 8.75
N GLU A 215 -20.23 -8.03 9.87
CA GLU A 215 -18.92 -7.39 9.88
C GLU A 215 -17.83 -8.46 9.89
N ILE A 216 -17.08 -8.52 8.80
CA ILE A 216 -16.03 -9.50 8.56
C ILE A 216 -14.69 -8.86 8.80
N ALA A 217 -13.85 -9.50 9.62
CA ALA A 217 -12.43 -9.18 9.72
C ALA A 217 -11.60 -10.35 9.19
N LEU A 218 -10.72 -10.06 8.26
CA LEU A 218 -9.82 -11.06 7.68
C LEU A 218 -8.36 -10.64 7.81
N ARG A 219 -7.49 -11.63 7.87
CA ARG A 219 -6.05 -11.47 7.80
C ARG A 219 -5.59 -11.98 6.44
N PHE A 220 -4.83 -11.14 5.73
CA PHE A 220 -4.27 -11.53 4.44
C PHE A 220 -3.25 -12.66 4.60
N ASP A 221 -3.28 -13.58 3.66
CA ASP A 221 -2.26 -14.61 3.50
C ASP A 221 -0.95 -13.99 2.98
N GLU A 222 0.06 -14.81 2.73
CA GLU A 222 1.33 -14.33 2.19
C GLU A 222 1.12 -13.64 0.84
N MET A 223 1.76 -12.49 0.69
CA MET A 223 1.79 -11.71 -0.55
C MET A 223 3.22 -11.23 -0.81
N SER A 224 3.50 -10.87 -2.06
CA SER A 224 4.81 -10.30 -2.41
C SER A 224 5.07 -8.99 -1.67
N GLU A 225 6.34 -8.66 -1.47
CA GLU A 225 6.75 -7.39 -0.86
C GLU A 225 6.31 -6.17 -1.71
N GLU A 226 6.31 -6.32 -3.03
CA GLU A 226 5.87 -5.29 -3.97
C GLU A 226 4.39 -4.95 -3.74
N LEU A 227 3.52 -5.96 -3.74
CA LEU A 227 2.08 -5.78 -3.51
C LEU A 227 1.81 -5.19 -2.12
N ARG A 228 2.54 -5.65 -1.11
CA ARG A 228 2.46 -5.10 0.24
C ARG A 228 2.81 -3.63 0.29
N ASN A 229 3.89 -3.24 -0.39
CA ASN A 229 4.33 -1.86 -0.49
C ASN A 229 3.31 -0.99 -1.23
N GLU A 230 2.68 -1.48 -2.30
CA GLU A 230 1.59 -0.77 -3.02
C GLU A 230 0.42 -0.45 -2.08
N ILE A 231 -0.03 -1.43 -1.28
CA ILE A 231 -1.11 -1.24 -0.30
C ILE A 231 -0.71 -0.23 0.79
N VAL A 232 0.53 -0.28 1.27
CA VAL A 232 1.05 0.68 2.25
C VAL A 232 1.06 2.08 1.66
N GLN A 233 1.59 2.24 0.45
CA GLN A 233 1.65 3.54 -0.23
C GLN A 233 0.26 4.11 -0.47
N TYR A 234 -0.67 3.30 -0.97
CA TYR A 234 -2.07 3.69 -1.12
C TYR A 234 -2.65 4.21 0.20
N SER A 235 -2.47 3.45 1.28
CA SER A 235 -3.01 3.81 2.60
C SER A 235 -2.47 5.16 3.09
N LEU A 236 -1.19 5.43 2.88
CA LEU A 236 -0.55 6.69 3.27
C LEU A 236 -1.01 7.89 2.42
N LEU A 237 -1.11 7.71 1.10
CA LEU A 237 -1.59 8.75 0.20
C LEU A 237 -3.04 9.12 0.53
N ARG A 238 -3.86 8.11 0.75
CA ARG A 238 -5.28 8.32 1.05
C ARG A 238 -5.49 9.01 2.40
N GLN A 239 -4.68 8.68 3.41
CA GLN A 239 -4.70 9.38 4.68
C GLN A 239 -4.41 10.87 4.51
N ARG A 240 -3.39 11.21 3.73
CA ARG A 240 -3.05 12.63 3.46
C ARG A 240 -4.22 13.37 2.80
N GLU A 241 -4.90 12.74 1.87
CA GLU A 241 -6.10 13.32 1.23
C GLU A 241 -7.23 13.56 2.24
N ILE A 242 -7.49 12.60 3.13
CA ILE A 242 -8.51 12.72 4.17
C ILE A 242 -8.18 13.88 5.13
N ILE A 243 -6.93 13.94 5.61
CA ILE A 243 -6.46 15.01 6.49
C ILE A 243 -6.57 16.39 5.81
N ARG A 244 -6.21 16.48 4.52
CA ARG A 244 -6.33 17.72 3.77
C ARG A 244 -7.79 18.18 3.67
N LYS A 245 -8.69 17.29 3.31
CA LYS A 245 -10.14 17.58 3.20
C LYS A 245 -10.81 17.93 4.54
N SER A 246 -10.28 17.45 5.65
CA SER A 246 -10.80 17.79 6.98
C SER A 246 -10.33 19.17 7.49
N ARG A 247 -9.39 19.81 6.79
CA ARG A 247 -8.87 21.15 7.13
C ARG A 247 -9.41 22.26 6.22
N GLU A 248 -10.11 21.88 5.15
CA GLU A 248 -10.88 22.77 4.29
C GLU A 248 -12.33 22.90 4.78
#